data_5eb91cd53b90b48dfb8cea7e2f7c5745
#
_entry.id   5eb91cd53b90b48dfb8cea7e2f7c5745
#
_cell.length_a   1.000
_cell.length_b   1.000
_cell.length_c   1.000
_cell.angle_alpha   90.00
_cell.angle_beta   90.00
_cell.angle_gamma   90.00
#
_symmetry.space_group_name_H-M   'P 1'
#
loop_
_entity.id
_entity.type
_entity.pdbx_description
1 polymer ?
#
loop_
_entity_poly.entity_id
_entity_poly.type
_entity_poly.pdbx_seq_one_letter_code
_entity_poly.pdbx_strand_id
1 'polypeptide(L)'
;VPVLFDENEKLDGKALCAREDYPKDTALVLGSLPKELLSELSLAVLSPGISIEEAFVSTLEEADIPVWGEIELAWNYEKGKVLAITGTNGKTTTTTLVGEILKRYQDNTFVVGNIGTPYTQEVLKTDKDSVTVAEISSFQLETAVHFHPTVSAILNITPDHLNRHHTMENY
;
A
#
# COMPACT_ATOMS: atom_id res chain seq x y z
N VAL A 1 14.18 11.18 -9.66
CA VAL A 1 13.65 12.06 -8.60
C VAL A 1 12.25 11.59 -8.26
N PRO A 2 11.90 11.40 -6.99
CA PRO A 2 10.54 11.06 -6.60
C PRO A 2 9.57 12.20 -6.92
N VAL A 3 8.32 11.84 -7.25
CA VAL A 3 7.23 12.78 -7.49
C VAL A 3 6.07 12.41 -6.58
N LEU A 4 5.58 13.37 -5.81
CA LEU A 4 4.29 13.26 -5.12
C LEU A 4 3.22 13.89 -6.01
N PHE A 5 2.18 13.14 -6.28
CA PHE A 5 1.06 13.57 -7.10
C PHE A 5 -0.25 13.52 -6.31
N ASP A 6 -1.07 14.56 -6.43
CA ASP A 6 -2.44 14.60 -5.91
C ASP A 6 -3.34 15.40 -6.87
N GLU A 7 -4.50 14.85 -7.22
CA GLU A 7 -5.44 15.52 -8.13
C GLU A 7 -6.10 16.77 -7.53
N ASN A 8 -5.99 16.97 -6.22
CA ASN A 8 -6.59 18.12 -5.54
C ASN A 8 -5.74 19.39 -5.72
N GLU A 9 -6.08 20.18 -6.71
CA GLU A 9 -5.43 21.48 -6.97
C GLU A 9 -5.55 22.51 -5.83
N LYS A 10 -6.49 22.28 -4.90
CA LYS A 10 -6.76 23.21 -3.78
C LYS A 10 -5.80 22.98 -2.60
N LEU A 11 -4.97 21.98 -2.64
CA LEU A 11 -3.97 21.74 -1.59
C LEU A 11 -2.96 22.91 -1.57
N ASP A 12 -2.60 23.33 -0.37
CA ASP A 12 -1.51 24.31 -0.19
C ASP A 12 -0.15 23.63 -0.37
N GLY A 13 0.31 23.60 -1.61
CA GLY A 13 1.58 22.98 -1.96
C GLY A 13 2.77 23.59 -1.22
N LYS A 14 2.74 24.90 -0.87
CA LYS A 14 3.82 25.53 -0.08
C LYS A 14 3.83 25.01 1.34
N ALA A 15 2.66 24.91 1.97
CA ALA A 15 2.54 24.36 3.32
C ALA A 15 2.94 22.87 3.34
N LEU A 16 2.60 22.09 2.33
CA LEU A 16 3.01 20.69 2.21
C LEU A 16 4.53 20.56 2.10
N CYS A 17 5.17 21.27 1.19
CA CYS A 17 6.62 21.22 1.01
C CYS A 17 7.41 21.79 2.22
N ALA A 18 6.79 22.61 3.05
CA ALA A 18 7.41 23.17 4.26
C ALA A 18 7.36 22.24 5.48
N ARG A 19 6.68 21.11 5.40
CA ARG A 19 6.60 20.14 6.51
C ARG A 19 7.97 19.49 6.75
N GLU A 20 8.29 19.23 8.00
CA GLU A 20 9.55 18.57 8.38
C GLU A 20 9.68 17.15 7.83
N ASP A 21 8.54 16.46 7.66
CA ASP A 21 8.44 15.11 7.11
C ASP A 21 8.35 15.06 5.59
N TYR A 22 8.35 16.21 4.89
CA TYR A 22 8.34 16.24 3.43
C TYR A 22 9.67 15.71 2.88
N PRO A 23 9.65 14.70 1.99
CA PRO A 23 10.89 14.11 1.49
C PRO A 23 11.72 15.12 0.69
N LYS A 24 13.01 15.24 1.02
CA LYS A 24 13.93 16.10 0.28
C LYS A 24 14.06 15.62 -1.17
N ASP A 25 14.29 16.55 -2.06
CA ASP A 25 14.47 16.28 -3.49
C ASP A 25 13.25 15.60 -4.17
N THR A 26 12.06 15.81 -3.61
CA THR A 26 10.80 15.31 -4.17
C THR A 26 10.04 16.45 -4.84
N ALA A 27 9.65 16.24 -6.09
CA ALA A 27 8.75 17.17 -6.78
C ALA A 27 7.31 16.99 -6.31
N LEU A 28 6.55 18.07 -6.25
CA LEU A 28 5.11 18.05 -5.98
C LEU A 28 4.34 18.45 -7.23
N VAL A 29 3.40 17.63 -7.63
CA VAL A 29 2.47 17.89 -8.75
C VAL A 29 1.05 17.83 -8.20
N LEU A 30 0.29 18.91 -8.38
CA LEU A 30 -1.11 19.00 -7.97
C LEU A 30 -2.00 19.20 -9.19
N GLY A 31 -3.18 18.58 -9.16
CA GLY A 31 -4.16 18.67 -10.23
C GLY A 31 -3.97 17.62 -11.30
N SER A 32 -3.60 18.00 -12.50
CA SER A 32 -3.42 17.07 -13.63
C SER A 32 -1.98 16.56 -13.73
N LEU A 33 -1.82 15.28 -14.03
CA LEU A 33 -0.51 14.67 -14.29
C LEU A 33 0.02 15.16 -15.66
N PRO A 34 1.17 15.88 -15.69
CA PRO A 34 1.72 16.35 -16.95
C PRO A 34 2.16 15.21 -17.87
N LYS A 35 1.82 15.27 -19.16
CA LYS A 35 2.19 14.22 -20.12
C LYS A 35 3.70 14.09 -20.30
N GLU A 36 4.43 15.19 -20.20
CA GLU A 36 5.89 15.21 -20.29
C GLU A 36 6.54 14.38 -19.19
N LEU A 37 5.92 14.36 -18.01
CA LEU A 37 6.40 13.60 -16.85
C LEU A 37 6.30 12.08 -17.07
N LEU A 38 5.34 11.61 -17.87
CA LEU A 38 5.15 10.17 -18.09
C LEU A 38 6.40 9.49 -18.65
N SER A 39 7.15 10.18 -19.52
CA SER A 39 8.40 9.62 -20.08
C SER A 39 9.55 9.50 -19.08
N GLU A 40 9.43 10.13 -17.91
CA GLU A 40 10.44 10.12 -16.84
C GLU A 40 10.08 9.14 -15.71
N LEU A 41 8.84 8.66 -15.68
CA LEU A 41 8.36 7.74 -14.64
C LEU A 41 8.72 6.30 -14.96
N SER A 42 9.25 5.60 -13.98
CA SER A 42 9.57 4.15 -14.08
C SER A 42 8.60 3.29 -13.27
N LEU A 43 7.87 3.89 -12.34
CA LEU A 43 6.94 3.22 -11.44
C LEU A 43 5.98 4.26 -10.85
N ALA A 44 4.73 3.91 -10.74
CA ALA A 44 3.74 4.63 -9.93
C ALA A 44 3.33 3.78 -8.71
N VAL A 45 3.25 4.42 -7.54
CA VAL A 45 2.77 3.76 -6.32
C VAL A 45 1.53 4.47 -5.83
N LEU A 46 0.42 3.74 -5.81
CA LEU A 46 -0.87 4.26 -5.37
C LEU A 46 -1.07 4.09 -3.87
N SER A 47 -1.60 5.14 -3.23
CA SER A 47 -2.18 5.01 -1.89
C SER A 47 -3.45 4.14 -1.95
N PRO A 48 -3.76 3.34 -0.92
CA PRO A 48 -4.93 2.44 -0.93
C PRO A 48 -6.28 3.15 -1.12
N GLY A 49 -6.36 4.45 -0.78
CA GLY A 49 -7.55 5.26 -0.99
C GLY A 49 -7.83 5.63 -2.45
N ILE A 50 -6.81 5.57 -3.31
CA ILE A 50 -6.94 5.92 -4.73
C ILE A 50 -7.54 4.73 -5.50
N SER A 51 -8.54 5.02 -6.34
CA SER A 51 -9.13 4.00 -7.20
C SER A 51 -8.21 3.67 -8.38
N ILE A 52 -8.10 2.39 -8.71
CA ILE A 52 -7.48 1.97 -9.97
C ILE A 52 -8.29 2.43 -11.20
N GLU A 53 -9.54 2.86 -11.02
CA GLU A 53 -10.42 3.37 -12.08
C GLU A 53 -10.23 4.89 -12.33
N GLU A 54 -9.33 5.56 -11.58
CA GLU A 54 -9.06 6.97 -11.81
C GLU A 54 -8.41 7.20 -13.18
N ALA A 55 -8.80 8.28 -13.85
CA ALA A 55 -8.36 8.56 -15.22
C ALA A 55 -6.83 8.66 -15.37
N PHE A 56 -6.15 9.18 -14.37
CA PHE A 56 -4.69 9.24 -14.40
C PHE A 56 -4.03 7.86 -14.28
N VAL A 57 -4.68 6.88 -13.62
CA VAL A 57 -4.17 5.51 -13.54
C VAL A 57 -4.20 4.87 -14.92
N SER A 58 -5.33 5.00 -15.65
CA SER A 58 -5.40 4.55 -17.05
C SER A 58 -4.33 5.22 -17.93
N THR A 59 -4.04 6.50 -17.70
CA THR A 59 -2.97 7.21 -18.41
C THR A 59 -1.57 6.63 -18.13
N LEU A 60 -1.31 6.19 -16.90
CA LEU A 60 -0.06 5.52 -16.53
C LEU A 60 0.05 4.16 -17.22
N GLU A 61 -1.04 3.37 -17.22
CA GLU A 61 -1.09 2.06 -17.87
C GLU A 61 -0.91 2.16 -19.39
N GLU A 62 -1.56 3.14 -20.05
CA GLU A 62 -1.39 3.43 -21.49
C GLU A 62 0.06 3.83 -21.85
N ALA A 63 0.81 4.36 -20.88
CA ALA A 63 2.22 4.70 -21.02
C ALA A 63 3.17 3.56 -20.62
N ASP A 64 2.66 2.35 -20.42
CA ASP A 64 3.42 1.18 -19.94
C ASP A 64 4.17 1.42 -18.62
N ILE A 65 3.67 2.31 -17.75
CA ILE A 65 4.25 2.56 -16.43
C ILE A 65 3.64 1.59 -15.43
N PRO A 66 4.44 0.73 -14.78
CA PRO A 66 3.93 -0.18 -13.76
C PRO A 66 3.23 0.57 -12.62
N VAL A 67 2.06 0.10 -12.24
CA VAL A 67 1.27 0.66 -11.14
C VAL A 67 1.23 -0.35 -10.00
N TRP A 68 1.83 0.02 -8.87
CA TRP A 68 1.86 -0.79 -7.65
C TRP A 68 1.08 -0.11 -6.53
N GLY A 69 0.61 -0.92 -5.59
CA GLY A 69 0.15 -0.41 -4.31
C GLY A 69 1.25 -0.40 -3.25
N GLU A 70 0.94 0.13 -2.09
CA GLU A 70 1.84 0.18 -0.93
C GLU A 70 2.35 -1.21 -0.53
N ILE A 71 1.47 -2.22 -0.57
CA ILE A 71 1.80 -3.61 -0.20
C ILE A 71 2.79 -4.22 -1.19
N GLU A 72 2.58 -4.02 -2.48
CA GLU A 72 3.47 -4.52 -3.54
C GLU A 72 4.85 -3.87 -3.42
N LEU A 73 4.90 -2.57 -3.18
CA LEU A 73 6.16 -1.87 -2.96
C LEU A 73 6.89 -2.42 -1.74
N ALA A 74 6.22 -2.54 -0.59
CA ALA A 74 6.82 -3.07 0.63
C ALA A 74 7.32 -4.51 0.44
N TRP A 75 6.53 -5.37 -0.21
CA TRP A 75 6.89 -6.75 -0.49
C TRP A 75 8.22 -6.88 -1.24
N ASN A 76 8.49 -5.99 -2.19
CA ASN A 76 9.75 -6.01 -2.95
C ASN A 76 11.00 -5.72 -2.09
N TYR A 77 10.83 -5.16 -0.89
CA TYR A 77 11.91 -4.91 0.06
C TYR A 77 11.89 -5.86 1.26
N GLU A 78 10.87 -6.70 1.40
CA GLU A 78 10.76 -7.64 2.51
C GLU A 78 11.84 -8.72 2.43
N LYS A 79 12.44 -9.01 3.57
CA LYS A 79 13.53 -10.00 3.67
C LYS A 79 13.14 -11.20 4.53
N GLY A 80 12.11 -11.04 5.34
CA GLY A 80 11.63 -12.05 6.29
C GLY A 80 10.44 -12.85 5.78
N LYS A 81 9.71 -13.41 6.72
CA LYS A 81 8.46 -14.14 6.45
C LYS A 81 7.26 -13.23 6.65
N VAL A 82 6.27 -13.36 5.79
CA VAL A 82 5.04 -12.56 5.87
C VAL A 82 3.83 -13.45 6.15
N LEU A 83 3.05 -13.06 7.13
CA LEU A 83 1.71 -13.59 7.41
C LEU A 83 0.69 -12.51 7.05
N ALA A 84 -0.06 -12.71 5.98
CA ALA A 84 -1.06 -11.76 5.49
C ALA A 84 -2.46 -12.16 5.95
N ILE A 85 -3.19 -11.23 6.55
CA ILE A 85 -4.53 -11.44 7.08
C ILE A 85 -5.50 -10.47 6.42
N THR A 86 -6.52 -11.00 5.76
CA THR A 86 -7.58 -10.23 5.13
C THR A 86 -8.96 -10.79 5.46
N GLY A 87 -9.98 -10.17 4.93
CA GLY A 87 -11.40 -10.54 5.10
C GLY A 87 -12.25 -9.32 5.40
N THR A 88 -13.56 -9.47 5.42
CA THR A 88 -14.47 -8.36 5.71
C THR A 88 -14.33 -7.94 7.17
N ASN A 89 -14.44 -8.87 8.11
CA ASN A 89 -14.45 -8.62 9.53
C ASN A 89 -13.38 -9.40 10.29
N GLY A 90 -12.90 -8.83 11.41
CA GLY A 90 -11.98 -9.50 12.32
C GLY A 90 -10.49 -9.37 11.95
N LYS A 91 -10.15 -8.71 10.86
CA LYS A 91 -8.76 -8.49 10.42
C LYS A 91 -7.88 -7.94 11.54
N THR A 92 -8.25 -6.79 12.07
CA THR A 92 -7.49 -6.07 13.10
C THR A 92 -7.27 -6.91 14.35
N THR A 93 -8.33 -7.54 14.85
CA THR A 93 -8.24 -8.40 16.04
C THR A 93 -7.31 -9.60 15.82
N THR A 94 -7.44 -10.25 14.67
CA THR A 94 -6.62 -11.42 14.33
C THR A 94 -5.16 -11.03 14.10
N THR A 95 -4.91 -9.96 13.35
CA THR A 95 -3.55 -9.46 13.08
C THR A 95 -2.85 -9.06 14.37
N THR A 96 -3.54 -8.33 15.24
CA THR A 96 -2.99 -7.93 16.54
C THR A 96 -2.70 -9.14 17.42
N LEU A 97 -3.65 -10.09 17.52
CA LEU A 97 -3.48 -11.29 18.33
C LEU A 97 -2.30 -12.14 17.84
N VAL A 98 -2.21 -12.38 16.53
CA VAL A 98 -1.09 -13.13 15.94
C VAL A 98 0.24 -12.42 16.19
N GLY A 99 0.27 -11.10 16.02
CA GLY A 99 1.45 -10.29 16.32
C GLY A 99 1.89 -10.41 17.78
N GLU A 100 0.95 -10.29 18.72
CA GLU A 100 1.26 -10.43 20.16
C GLU A 100 1.72 -11.85 20.55
N ILE A 101 1.18 -12.88 19.91
CA ILE A 101 1.66 -14.26 20.09
C ILE A 101 3.11 -14.38 19.59
N LEU A 102 3.39 -13.91 18.37
CA LEU A 102 4.71 -14.04 17.76
C LEU A 102 5.79 -13.25 18.50
N LYS A 103 5.49 -12.04 18.96
CA LYS A 103 6.39 -11.22 19.79
C LYS A 103 6.85 -11.93 21.07
N ARG A 104 6.09 -12.92 21.57
CA ARG A 104 6.51 -13.74 22.72
C ARG A 104 7.50 -14.84 22.39
N TYR A 105 7.65 -15.15 21.11
CA TYR A 105 8.59 -16.16 20.62
C TYR A 105 9.85 -15.56 20.04
N GLN A 106 9.75 -14.36 19.47
CA GLN A 106 10.87 -13.67 18.85
C GLN A 106 10.67 -12.16 18.84
N ASP A 107 11.75 -11.42 19.06
CA ASP A 107 11.71 -9.95 19.16
C ASP A 107 11.51 -9.29 17.79
N ASN A 108 11.97 -9.93 16.70
CA ASN A 108 11.96 -9.38 15.34
C ASN A 108 10.60 -9.62 14.64
N THR A 109 9.52 -9.17 15.30
CA THR A 109 8.15 -9.29 14.81
C THR A 109 7.55 -7.91 14.54
N PHE A 110 7.10 -7.69 13.31
CA PHE A 110 6.46 -6.45 12.86
C PHE A 110 4.96 -6.68 12.69
N VAL A 111 4.14 -5.70 13.08
CA VAL A 111 2.69 -5.68 12.84
C VAL A 111 2.38 -4.43 12.03
N VAL A 112 1.88 -4.61 10.82
CA VAL A 112 1.85 -3.55 9.80
C VAL A 112 0.60 -3.64 8.91
N GLY A 113 0.47 -2.69 8.01
CA GLY A 113 -0.49 -2.70 6.90
C GLY A 113 -1.66 -1.75 7.11
N ASN A 114 -2.86 -2.22 6.87
CA ASN A 114 -4.08 -1.40 6.96
C ASN A 114 -4.38 -0.87 8.38
N ILE A 115 -3.69 -1.38 9.39
CA ILE A 115 -3.74 -0.89 10.78
C ILE A 115 -2.35 -0.51 11.26
N GLY A 116 -2.32 0.42 12.23
CA GLY A 116 -1.10 0.81 12.93
C GLY A 116 -0.10 1.48 11.99
N THR A 117 1.05 0.87 11.82
CA THR A 117 2.15 1.41 11.01
C THR A 117 2.06 0.92 9.57
N PRO A 118 2.21 1.79 8.56
CA PRO A 118 2.29 1.38 7.16
C PRO A 118 3.40 0.35 6.94
N TYR A 119 3.16 -0.62 6.06
CA TYR A 119 4.14 -1.66 5.78
C TYR A 119 5.44 -1.08 5.18
N THR A 120 5.32 -0.13 4.29
CA THR A 120 6.46 0.60 3.70
C THR A 120 7.34 1.31 4.73
N GLN A 121 6.79 1.73 5.86
CA GLN A 121 7.55 2.38 6.93
C GLN A 121 8.45 1.40 7.70
N GLU A 122 8.01 0.17 7.87
CA GLU A 122 8.70 -0.84 8.69
C GLU A 122 9.59 -1.78 7.88
N VAL A 123 9.26 -2.02 6.61
CA VAL A 123 9.91 -3.05 5.79
C VAL A 123 11.43 -2.92 5.68
N LEU A 124 11.96 -1.70 5.69
CA LEU A 124 13.41 -1.49 5.62
C LEU A 124 14.17 -1.94 6.89
N LYS A 125 13.43 -2.20 7.98
CA LYS A 125 14.00 -2.73 9.24
C LYS A 125 14.00 -4.26 9.28
N THR A 126 13.34 -4.92 8.33
CA THR A 126 13.24 -6.38 8.29
C THR A 126 14.54 -7.02 7.84
N ASP A 127 14.77 -8.23 8.30
CA ASP A 127 15.87 -9.11 7.91
C ASP A 127 15.35 -10.55 7.67
N LYS A 128 16.23 -11.47 7.32
CA LYS A 128 15.87 -12.86 7.00
C LYS A 128 15.20 -13.63 8.15
N ASP A 129 15.37 -13.18 9.38
CA ASP A 129 14.83 -13.82 10.58
C ASP A 129 13.55 -13.12 11.08
N SER A 130 13.16 -12.02 10.42
CA SER A 130 11.95 -11.26 10.73
C SER A 130 10.66 -12.01 10.39
N VAL A 131 9.61 -11.72 11.15
CA VAL A 131 8.24 -12.10 10.80
C VAL A 131 7.35 -10.86 10.78
N THR A 132 6.77 -10.59 9.65
CA THR A 132 5.82 -9.49 9.44
C THR A 132 4.40 -10.03 9.42
N VAL A 133 3.55 -9.53 10.32
CA VAL A 133 2.11 -9.81 10.34
C VAL A 133 1.40 -8.61 9.74
N ALA A 134 0.88 -8.78 8.55
CA ALA A 134 0.29 -7.70 7.77
C ALA A 134 -1.24 -7.81 7.70
N GLU A 135 -1.93 -6.77 8.15
CA GLU A 135 -3.35 -6.60 7.83
C GLU A 135 -3.49 -6.05 6.42
N ILE A 136 -4.19 -6.76 5.55
CA ILE A 136 -4.39 -6.37 4.16
C ILE A 136 -5.86 -6.07 3.90
N SER A 137 -6.14 -4.88 3.37
CA SER A 137 -7.48 -4.51 2.90
C SER A 137 -7.73 -5.03 1.49
N SER A 138 -9.01 -5.09 1.08
CA SER A 138 -9.38 -5.42 -0.30
C SER A 138 -8.82 -4.40 -1.30
N PHE A 139 -8.76 -3.13 -0.93
CA PHE A 139 -8.20 -2.07 -1.78
C PHE A 139 -6.69 -2.25 -2.02
N GLN A 140 -5.95 -2.68 -1.00
CA GLN A 140 -4.53 -2.98 -1.14
C GLN A 140 -4.28 -4.21 -2.03
N LEU A 141 -5.23 -5.15 -2.08
CA LEU A 141 -5.13 -6.33 -2.96
C LEU A 141 -5.38 -6.00 -4.43
N GLU A 142 -6.10 -4.92 -4.77
CA GLU A 142 -6.36 -4.52 -6.16
C GLU A 142 -5.07 -4.29 -6.97
N THR A 143 -4.01 -3.87 -6.29
CA THR A 143 -2.71 -3.53 -6.90
C THR A 143 -1.59 -4.49 -6.52
N ALA A 144 -1.93 -5.66 -5.97
CA ALA A 144 -0.98 -6.72 -5.66
C ALA A 144 -0.69 -7.56 -6.92
N VAL A 145 0.55 -7.58 -7.36
CA VAL A 145 1.00 -8.27 -8.58
C VAL A 145 1.90 -9.47 -8.25
N HIS A 146 2.94 -9.26 -7.45
CA HIS A 146 3.92 -10.28 -7.07
C HIS A 146 3.84 -10.62 -5.58
N PHE A 147 3.00 -9.92 -4.83
CA PHE A 147 2.84 -10.14 -3.40
C PHE A 147 2.47 -11.59 -3.10
N HIS A 148 3.38 -12.31 -2.46
CA HIS A 148 3.25 -13.74 -2.16
C HIS A 148 3.66 -14.03 -0.71
N PRO A 149 2.76 -13.86 0.26
CA PRO A 149 3.07 -14.08 1.68
C PRO A 149 3.36 -15.56 1.98
N THR A 150 4.19 -15.81 2.99
CA THR A 150 4.51 -17.17 3.46
C THR A 150 3.25 -17.89 3.95
N VAL A 151 2.37 -17.16 4.62
CA VAL A 151 1.05 -17.65 5.06
C VAL A 151 0.02 -16.57 4.76
N SER A 152 -1.14 -16.96 4.27
CA SER A 152 -2.27 -16.07 4.08
C SER A 152 -3.53 -16.62 4.73
N ALA A 153 -4.39 -15.73 5.24
CA ALA A 153 -5.68 -16.07 5.79
C ALA A 153 -6.76 -15.10 5.31
N ILE A 154 -7.84 -15.65 4.77
CA ILE A 154 -9.09 -14.92 4.51
C ILE A 154 -10.08 -15.34 5.60
N LEU A 155 -10.41 -14.42 6.51
CA LEU A 155 -11.21 -14.74 7.68
C LEU A 155 -12.67 -14.99 7.33
N ASN A 156 -13.21 -14.14 6.49
CA ASN A 156 -14.60 -14.21 6.00
C ASN A 156 -14.77 -13.27 4.80
N ILE A 157 -15.81 -13.49 4.01
CA ILE A 157 -16.20 -12.64 2.89
C ILE A 157 -17.71 -12.41 2.99
N THR A 158 -18.09 -11.18 3.33
CA THR A 158 -19.49 -10.72 3.39
C THR A 158 -19.60 -9.38 2.65
N PRO A 159 -20.78 -8.96 2.18
CA PRO A 159 -20.91 -7.72 1.42
C PRO A 159 -20.33 -6.51 2.17
N ASP A 160 -19.33 -5.87 1.56
CA ASP A 160 -18.71 -4.66 2.05
C ASP A 160 -18.04 -3.91 0.88
N HIS A 161 -17.86 -2.60 1.02
CA HIS A 161 -17.17 -1.77 0.04
C HIS A 161 -17.67 -1.90 -1.41
N LEU A 162 -18.96 -2.24 -1.63
CA LEU A 162 -19.51 -2.42 -2.98
C LEU A 162 -19.61 -1.10 -3.76
N ASN A 163 -19.49 0.04 -3.11
CA ASN A 163 -19.31 1.34 -3.75
C ASN A 163 -17.96 1.44 -4.50
N ARG A 164 -16.97 0.62 -4.14
CA ARG A 164 -15.66 0.53 -4.78
C ARG A 164 -15.58 -0.69 -5.71
N HIS A 165 -15.95 -1.87 -5.21
CA HIS A 165 -15.84 -3.13 -5.94
C HIS A 165 -17.02 -3.41 -6.88
N HIS A 166 -18.11 -2.63 -6.79
CA HIS A 166 -19.35 -2.71 -7.55
C HIS A 166 -20.16 -3.99 -7.29
N THR A 167 -19.55 -5.17 -7.37
CA THR A 167 -20.20 -6.47 -7.16
C THR A 167 -19.46 -7.34 -6.14
N MET A 168 -20.14 -8.38 -5.64
CA MET A 168 -19.51 -9.36 -4.74
C MET A 168 -18.50 -10.24 -5.48
N GLU A 169 -18.69 -10.46 -6.76
CA GLU A 169 -17.75 -11.20 -7.62
C GLU A 169 -16.41 -10.46 -7.71
N ASN A 170 -16.43 -9.15 -7.89
CA ASN A 170 -15.21 -8.34 -7.91
C ASN A 170 -14.55 -8.29 -6.53
N TYR A 171 -15.39 -8.16 -5.50
CA TYR A 171 -14.92 -8.15 -4.11
C TYR A 171 -14.36 -9.50 -3.69
#